data_0d31b6affad724368a8ed5c7fb36be47
#
_entry.id   0d31b6affad724368a8ed5c7fb36be47
#
_cell.length_a   1.000
_cell.length_b   1.000
_cell.length_c   1.000
_cell.angle_alpha   90.00
_cell.angle_beta   90.00
_cell.angle_gamma   90.00
#
_symmetry.space_group_name_H-M   'P 1'
#
loop_
_entity.id
_entity.type
_entity.pdbx_description
1 polymer ?
#
loop_
_entity_poly.entity_id
_entity_poly.type
_entity_poly.pdbx_seq_one_letter_code
_entity_poly.pdbx_strand_id
1 'polypeptide(L)'
;MHYPGNDKQMQTLDFVMFSGFTHKPAIELSEKLVAILPPNQQKVFFNDNGSTAVEAAIKMAIQYYHNKSKKRDTLIAFEDGFHGDTFGAMSASGLSSYNGPFEDFLLKVKRIPTPQAHNLEEVLALLTTILEQNSCAGFIFEPLVQGAAGMKFHSAKGLDALIAKCKAHDVLCIADEIMTGFGKTGTNFAVEQLQQPPDIMCLSKALTAGMFPLSITSCTQEIFDGFLSHQVNKGFFHAHTYSAHPVGCAAAIASIELLTSPEILKQRGYIAKAHLAFRAKIQQHPAVKQVRCKG
;
A
#
# COMPACT_ATOMS: atom_id res chain seq x y z
N MET A 1 -9.13 -21.34 -12.72
CA MET A 1 -8.42 -22.11 -11.69
C MET A 1 -9.39 -22.42 -10.57
N HIS A 2 -9.63 -23.68 -10.28
CA HIS A 2 -10.52 -24.08 -9.17
C HIS A 2 -9.68 -24.15 -7.90
N TYR A 3 -10.10 -23.43 -6.85
CA TYR A 3 -9.42 -23.47 -5.55
C TYR A 3 -10.25 -24.30 -4.58
N PRO A 4 -9.92 -25.60 -4.36
CA PRO A 4 -10.69 -26.49 -3.49
C PRO A 4 -10.86 -25.96 -2.05
N GLY A 5 -9.93 -25.11 -1.60
CA GLY A 5 -10.00 -24.49 -0.29
C GLY A 5 -11.18 -23.53 -0.09
N ASN A 6 -11.62 -22.85 -1.16
CA ASN A 6 -12.75 -21.90 -1.08
C ASN A 6 -14.09 -22.64 -0.94
N ASP A 7 -14.29 -23.72 -1.68
CA ASP A 7 -15.50 -24.54 -1.56
C ASP A 7 -15.62 -25.13 -0.15
N LYS A 8 -14.53 -25.64 0.40
CA LYS A 8 -14.48 -26.14 1.77
C LYS A 8 -14.76 -25.03 2.78
N GLN A 9 -14.22 -23.83 2.57
CA GLN A 9 -14.46 -22.70 3.47
C GLN A 9 -15.92 -22.24 3.43
N MET A 10 -16.55 -22.16 2.26
CA MET A 10 -17.97 -21.83 2.10
C MET A 10 -18.88 -22.83 2.82
N GLN A 11 -18.52 -24.11 2.82
CA GLN A 11 -19.26 -25.16 3.52
C GLN A 11 -19.05 -25.15 5.04
N THR A 12 -17.93 -24.57 5.51
CA THR A 12 -17.56 -24.58 6.95
C THR A 12 -18.04 -23.30 7.65
N LEU A 13 -17.70 -22.14 7.07
CA LEU A 13 -18.06 -20.81 7.55
C LEU A 13 -17.95 -19.84 6.38
N ASP A 14 -19.09 -19.46 5.82
CA ASP A 14 -19.19 -18.50 4.72
C ASP A 14 -19.06 -17.06 5.21
N PHE A 15 -19.69 -16.73 6.34
CA PHE A 15 -19.69 -15.40 6.91
C PHE A 15 -19.77 -15.39 8.43
N VAL A 16 -19.07 -14.46 9.06
CA VAL A 16 -19.24 -14.02 10.45
C VAL A 16 -18.80 -12.56 10.57
N MET A 17 -19.52 -11.79 11.34
CA MET A 17 -19.14 -10.40 11.65
C MET A 17 -17.83 -10.39 12.44
N PHE A 18 -16.82 -9.65 11.94
CA PHE A 18 -15.49 -9.63 12.56
C PHE A 18 -15.42 -8.72 13.81
N SER A 19 -16.34 -7.77 13.94
CA SER A 19 -16.41 -6.87 15.10
C SER A 19 -16.79 -7.61 16.37
N GLY A 20 -15.82 -7.81 17.27
CA GLY A 20 -16.00 -8.59 18.50
C GLY A 20 -15.85 -10.11 18.34
N PHE A 21 -15.65 -10.61 17.13
CA PHE A 21 -15.40 -12.01 16.82
C PHE A 21 -14.10 -12.16 16.04
N THR A 22 -13.55 -13.36 16.04
CA THR A 22 -12.48 -13.77 15.15
C THR A 22 -12.75 -15.18 14.63
N HIS A 23 -12.01 -15.61 13.60
CA HIS A 23 -12.14 -16.92 13.01
C HIS A 23 -10.79 -17.42 12.46
N LYS A 24 -10.67 -18.74 12.36
CA LYS A 24 -9.41 -19.39 11.96
C LYS A 24 -8.80 -18.83 10.67
N PRO A 25 -9.52 -18.65 9.54
CA PRO A 25 -8.94 -18.09 8.32
C PRO A 25 -8.33 -16.69 8.50
N ALA A 26 -8.91 -15.81 9.33
CA ALA A 26 -8.33 -14.49 9.58
C ALA A 26 -7.03 -14.56 10.36
N ILE A 27 -6.98 -15.43 11.38
CA ILE A 27 -5.78 -15.65 12.19
C ILE A 27 -4.66 -16.21 11.30
N GLU A 28 -4.92 -17.28 10.57
CA GLU A 28 -3.96 -17.94 9.69
C GLU A 28 -3.45 -16.99 8.59
N LEU A 29 -4.34 -16.21 7.98
CA LEU A 29 -3.95 -15.18 7.00
C LEU A 29 -3.04 -14.13 7.62
N SER A 30 -3.36 -13.65 8.83
CA SER A 30 -2.54 -12.65 9.52
C SER A 30 -1.13 -13.18 9.79
N GLU A 31 -1.00 -14.41 10.27
CA GLU A 31 0.29 -15.07 10.50
C GLU A 31 1.11 -15.21 9.21
N LYS A 32 0.48 -15.67 8.12
CA LYS A 32 1.14 -15.81 6.82
C LYS A 32 1.55 -14.46 6.23
N LEU A 33 0.73 -13.42 6.38
CA LEU A 33 1.07 -12.07 5.93
C LEU A 33 2.27 -11.51 6.70
N VAL A 34 2.25 -11.56 8.03
CA VAL A 34 3.35 -11.06 8.85
C VAL A 34 4.66 -11.79 8.55
N ALA A 35 4.59 -13.09 8.18
CA ALA A 35 5.78 -13.88 7.82
C ALA A 35 6.43 -13.44 6.49
N ILE A 36 5.70 -12.83 5.57
CA ILE A 36 6.22 -12.40 4.25
C ILE A 36 6.39 -10.89 4.12
N LEU A 37 5.76 -10.10 5.00
CA LEU A 37 5.88 -8.64 5.03
C LEU A 37 7.27 -8.20 5.53
N PRO A 38 7.70 -6.96 5.24
CA PRO A 38 8.87 -6.38 5.88
C PRO A 38 8.83 -6.52 7.41
N PRO A 39 9.97 -6.79 8.09
CA PRO A 39 9.97 -7.18 9.51
C PRO A 39 9.36 -6.17 10.48
N ASN A 40 9.26 -4.91 10.07
CA ASN A 40 8.63 -3.85 10.87
C ASN A 40 7.09 -3.84 10.75
N GLN A 41 6.51 -4.58 9.80
CA GLN A 41 5.07 -4.70 9.62
C GLN A 41 4.54 -5.86 10.49
N GLN A 42 3.94 -5.56 11.62
CA GLN A 42 3.65 -6.56 12.66
C GLN A 42 2.16 -6.72 12.98
N LYS A 43 1.32 -5.86 12.43
CA LYS A 43 -0.13 -5.87 12.64
C LYS A 43 -0.87 -5.77 11.31
N VAL A 44 -2.00 -6.44 11.23
CA VAL A 44 -2.86 -6.48 10.05
C VAL A 44 -4.25 -6.01 10.41
N PHE A 45 -4.78 -5.10 9.61
CA PHE A 45 -6.15 -4.61 9.68
C PHE A 45 -6.88 -4.96 8.39
N PHE A 46 -8.04 -5.59 8.48
CA PHE A 46 -8.79 -6.10 7.33
C PHE A 46 -9.75 -5.08 6.75
N ASN A 47 -9.73 -4.95 5.42
CA ASN A 47 -10.65 -4.17 4.61
C ASN A 47 -11.11 -5.04 3.42
N ASP A 48 -11.89 -4.49 2.48
CA ASP A 48 -12.47 -5.25 1.37
C ASP A 48 -11.90 -4.87 -0.01
N ASN A 49 -11.37 -3.67 -0.18
CA ASN A 49 -10.79 -3.21 -1.45
C ASN A 49 -9.63 -2.24 -1.22
N GLY A 50 -8.90 -1.90 -2.30
CA GLY A 50 -7.73 -1.04 -2.21
C GLY A 50 -8.03 0.35 -1.65
N SER A 51 -9.11 1.00 -2.11
CA SER A 51 -9.48 2.34 -1.62
C SER A 51 -9.77 2.33 -0.11
N THR A 52 -10.45 1.31 0.40
CA THR A 52 -10.74 1.19 1.84
C THR A 52 -9.49 0.88 2.67
N ALA A 53 -8.50 0.16 2.11
CA ALA A 53 -7.20 -0.01 2.77
C ALA A 53 -6.46 1.34 2.91
N VAL A 54 -6.52 2.18 1.89
CA VAL A 54 -5.96 3.54 1.92
C VAL A 54 -6.71 4.42 2.91
N GLU A 55 -8.06 4.38 2.93
CA GLU A 55 -8.87 5.10 3.93
C GLU A 55 -8.45 4.72 5.36
N ALA A 56 -8.30 3.43 5.63
CA ALA A 56 -7.83 2.95 6.93
C ALA A 56 -6.43 3.48 7.27
N ALA A 57 -5.49 3.45 6.32
CA ALA A 57 -4.13 3.95 6.49
C ALA A 57 -4.10 5.46 6.81
N ILE A 58 -4.87 6.26 6.07
CA ILE A 58 -4.98 7.71 6.29
C ILE A 58 -5.58 7.99 7.69
N LYS A 59 -6.67 7.31 8.03
CA LYS A 59 -7.30 7.45 9.35
C LYS A 59 -6.37 7.02 10.48
N MET A 60 -5.61 5.91 10.31
CA MET A 60 -4.61 5.47 11.28
C MET A 60 -3.55 6.55 11.48
N ALA A 61 -3.01 7.11 10.42
CA ALA A 61 -1.98 8.14 10.52
C ALA A 61 -2.48 9.40 11.26
N ILE A 62 -3.67 9.89 10.93
CA ILE A 62 -4.26 11.07 11.58
C ILE A 62 -4.57 10.79 13.06
N GLN A 63 -5.23 9.66 13.34
CA GLN A 63 -5.66 9.32 14.69
C GLN A 63 -4.49 8.96 15.60
N TYR A 64 -3.41 8.35 15.09
CA TYR A 64 -2.19 8.09 15.84
C TYR A 64 -1.63 9.36 16.48
N TYR A 65 -1.55 10.45 15.71
CA TYR A 65 -1.11 11.74 16.26
C TYR A 65 -2.15 12.36 17.17
N HIS A 66 -3.43 12.26 16.86
CA HIS A 66 -4.50 12.72 17.74
C HIS A 66 -4.43 12.03 19.11
N ASN A 67 -4.21 10.73 19.15
CA ASN A 67 -4.06 9.95 20.39
C ASN A 67 -2.83 10.38 21.21
N LYS A 68 -1.79 10.90 20.54
CA LYS A 68 -0.60 11.53 21.15
C LYS A 68 -0.77 13.02 21.45
N SER A 69 -2.00 13.55 21.37
CA SER A 69 -2.32 14.99 21.59
C SER A 69 -1.59 15.92 20.61
N LYS A 70 -1.26 15.44 19.43
CA LYS A 70 -0.67 16.23 18.34
C LYS A 70 -1.72 16.42 17.24
N LYS A 71 -2.01 17.66 16.86
CA LYS A 71 -2.89 17.93 15.71
C LYS A 71 -2.06 17.86 14.43
N ARG A 72 -2.32 16.86 13.59
CA ARG A 72 -1.74 16.71 12.26
C ARG A 72 -2.86 16.40 11.27
N ASP A 73 -3.06 17.26 10.28
CA ASP A 73 -4.23 17.23 9.40
C ASP A 73 -3.87 17.30 7.90
N THR A 74 -2.59 17.33 7.59
CA THR A 74 -2.11 17.43 6.21
C THR A 74 -1.44 16.13 5.78
N LEU A 75 -1.74 15.67 4.58
CA LEU A 75 -1.05 14.56 3.93
C LEU A 75 -0.06 15.09 2.88
N ILE A 76 0.94 14.29 2.58
CA ILE A 76 1.85 14.49 1.46
C ILE A 76 1.65 13.32 0.49
N ALA A 77 1.61 13.59 -0.82
CA ALA A 77 1.46 12.58 -1.86
C ALA A 77 2.23 13.00 -3.12
N PHE A 78 2.40 12.08 -4.06
CA PHE A 78 2.93 12.43 -5.39
C PHE A 78 1.87 13.05 -6.29
N GLU A 79 2.28 13.96 -7.19
CA GLU A 79 1.40 14.68 -8.13
C GLU A 79 0.57 13.74 -9.01
N ASP A 80 1.16 12.64 -9.48
CA ASP A 80 0.53 11.69 -10.39
C ASP A 80 0.13 10.37 -9.69
N GLY A 81 0.07 10.33 -8.35
CA GLY A 81 -0.31 9.15 -7.60
C GLY A 81 -1.77 8.76 -7.81
N PHE A 82 -2.09 7.47 -7.69
CA PHE A 82 -3.46 6.98 -7.66
C PHE A 82 -3.64 5.99 -6.52
N HIS A 83 -4.57 6.30 -5.62
CA HIS A 83 -4.77 5.54 -4.39
C HIS A 83 -6.20 5.01 -4.22
N GLY A 84 -7.10 5.36 -5.13
CA GLY A 84 -8.49 4.91 -5.16
C GLY A 84 -9.49 6.06 -5.30
N ASP A 85 -10.78 5.72 -5.33
CA ASP A 85 -11.87 6.63 -5.67
C ASP A 85 -12.79 6.99 -4.49
N THR A 86 -12.52 6.49 -3.28
CA THR A 86 -13.17 7.01 -2.07
C THR A 86 -12.59 8.39 -1.73
N PHE A 87 -13.30 9.24 -1.00
CA PHE A 87 -12.90 10.63 -0.76
C PHE A 87 -11.50 10.78 -0.17
N GLY A 88 -11.10 9.98 0.81
CA GLY A 88 -9.76 10.03 1.38
C GLY A 88 -8.70 9.53 0.40
N ALA A 89 -8.92 8.40 -0.26
CA ALA A 89 -8.01 7.84 -1.27
C ALA A 89 -7.89 8.77 -2.49
N MET A 90 -9.02 9.32 -2.97
CA MET A 90 -9.07 10.31 -4.04
C MET A 90 -8.30 11.60 -3.65
N SER A 91 -8.42 12.04 -2.41
CA SER A 91 -7.69 13.20 -1.91
C SER A 91 -6.17 13.02 -2.02
N ALA A 92 -5.67 11.81 -1.72
CA ALA A 92 -4.26 11.47 -1.83
C ALA A 92 -3.79 11.24 -3.27
N SER A 93 -4.71 11.04 -4.21
CA SER A 93 -4.42 10.88 -5.64
C SER A 93 -4.05 12.20 -6.31
N GLY A 94 -3.45 12.12 -7.50
CA GLY A 94 -3.16 13.27 -8.33
C GLY A 94 -4.45 14.00 -8.77
N LEU A 95 -4.38 15.32 -8.87
CA LEU A 95 -5.51 16.11 -9.37
C LEU A 95 -5.65 15.92 -10.88
N SER A 96 -6.89 15.71 -11.32
CA SER A 96 -7.22 15.49 -12.73
C SER A 96 -8.64 15.98 -13.00
N SER A 97 -9.06 15.98 -14.26
CA SER A 97 -10.45 16.29 -14.65
C SER A 97 -11.49 15.33 -14.04
N TYR A 98 -11.07 14.14 -13.60
CA TYR A 98 -11.97 13.15 -13.00
C TYR A 98 -12.37 13.46 -11.58
N ASN A 99 -11.49 14.09 -10.79
CA ASN A 99 -11.78 14.48 -9.41
C ASN A 99 -12.20 15.95 -9.24
N GLY A 100 -12.18 16.73 -10.31
CA GLY A 100 -12.58 18.14 -10.30
C GLY A 100 -13.92 18.44 -9.62
N PRO A 101 -15.01 17.69 -9.89
CA PRO A 101 -16.31 17.91 -9.23
C PRO A 101 -16.30 17.73 -7.71
N PHE A 102 -15.26 17.13 -7.16
CA PHE A 102 -15.14 16.78 -5.73
C PHE A 102 -14.07 17.58 -4.99
N GLU A 103 -13.38 18.53 -5.63
CA GLU A 103 -12.22 19.25 -5.05
C GLU A 103 -12.52 19.91 -3.71
N ASP A 104 -13.70 20.50 -3.55
CA ASP A 104 -14.10 21.18 -2.32
C ASP A 104 -14.29 20.24 -1.12
N PHE A 105 -14.39 18.93 -1.37
CA PHE A 105 -14.58 17.89 -0.35
C PHE A 105 -13.33 17.10 -0.03
N LEU A 106 -12.21 17.38 -0.71
CA LEU A 106 -10.97 16.64 -0.53
C LEU A 106 -10.24 17.05 0.76
N LEU A 107 -9.52 16.10 1.32
CA LEU A 107 -8.62 16.33 2.45
C LEU A 107 -7.48 17.29 2.05
N LYS A 108 -6.83 17.87 3.05
CA LYS A 108 -5.63 18.69 2.83
C LYS A 108 -4.45 17.80 2.40
N VAL A 109 -4.03 17.93 1.16
CA VAL A 109 -2.89 17.19 0.61
C VAL A 109 -1.92 18.15 -0.07
N LYS A 110 -0.64 18.06 0.30
CA LYS A 110 0.48 18.71 -0.40
C LYS A 110 1.09 17.72 -1.37
N ARG A 111 1.24 18.12 -2.63
CA ARG A 111 1.76 17.26 -3.69
C ARG A 111 3.17 17.63 -4.04
N ILE A 112 3.99 16.61 -4.29
CA ILE A 112 5.38 16.73 -4.73
C ILE A 112 5.60 15.89 -5.98
N PRO A 113 6.51 16.28 -6.88
CA PRO A 113 6.91 15.45 -8.01
C PRO A 113 7.55 14.14 -7.55
N THR A 114 7.47 13.09 -8.39
CA THR A 114 8.22 11.86 -8.15
C THR A 114 9.72 12.10 -8.26
N PRO A 115 10.54 11.50 -7.36
CA PRO A 115 11.98 11.72 -7.36
C PRO A 115 12.65 11.00 -8.54
N GLN A 116 13.39 11.75 -9.31
CA GLN A 116 14.25 11.28 -10.40
C GLN A 116 15.68 11.78 -10.14
N ALA A 117 16.67 11.23 -10.85
CA ALA A 117 18.06 11.66 -10.67
C ALA A 117 18.28 13.17 -10.95
N HIS A 118 17.50 13.73 -11.87
CA HIS A 118 17.66 15.13 -12.31
C HIS A 118 16.90 16.15 -11.44
N ASN A 119 15.92 15.74 -10.63
CA ASN A 119 15.09 16.68 -9.85
C ASN A 119 15.12 16.41 -8.33
N LEU A 120 15.95 15.48 -7.84
CA LEU A 120 15.91 15.03 -6.46
C LEU A 120 16.13 16.17 -5.45
N GLU A 121 17.09 17.05 -5.72
CA GLU A 121 17.40 18.18 -4.83
C GLU A 121 16.23 19.16 -4.72
N GLU A 122 15.58 19.46 -5.84
CA GLU A 122 14.40 20.34 -5.88
C GLU A 122 13.21 19.71 -5.12
N VAL A 123 12.97 18.42 -5.32
CA VAL A 123 11.89 17.70 -4.63
C VAL A 123 12.16 17.63 -3.13
N LEU A 124 13.41 17.42 -2.70
CA LEU A 124 13.78 17.43 -1.28
C LEU A 124 13.64 18.83 -0.65
N ALA A 125 13.98 19.89 -1.37
CA ALA A 125 13.80 21.27 -0.92
C ALA A 125 12.32 21.60 -0.77
N LEU A 126 11.48 21.25 -1.76
CA LEU A 126 10.03 21.40 -1.70
C LEU A 126 9.44 20.62 -0.52
N LEU A 127 9.83 19.35 -0.35
CA LEU A 127 9.39 18.52 0.78
C LEU A 127 9.78 19.15 2.12
N THR A 128 10.99 19.68 2.25
CA THR A 128 11.43 20.37 3.46
C THR A 128 10.53 21.55 3.79
N THR A 129 10.27 22.41 2.81
CA THR A 129 9.35 23.55 2.96
C THR A 129 7.96 23.11 3.41
N ILE A 130 7.42 22.04 2.81
CA ILE A 130 6.11 21.50 3.19
C ILE A 130 6.12 21.02 4.64
N LEU A 131 7.14 20.28 5.05
CA LEU A 131 7.28 19.72 6.41
C LEU A 131 7.42 20.80 7.48
N GLU A 132 8.11 21.89 7.17
CA GLU A 132 8.29 23.02 8.10
C GLU A 132 7.04 23.89 8.23
N GLN A 133 6.25 24.03 7.16
CA GLN A 133 5.09 24.91 7.11
C GLN A 133 3.76 24.25 7.45
N ASN A 134 3.70 22.90 7.52
CA ASN A 134 2.44 22.18 7.68
C ASN A 134 2.54 21.10 8.76
N SER A 135 1.41 20.84 9.41
CA SER A 135 1.25 19.74 10.38
C SER A 135 0.97 18.43 9.66
N CYS A 136 2.01 17.83 9.06
CA CYS A 136 1.90 16.63 8.23
C CYS A 136 1.68 15.36 9.08
N ALA A 137 0.63 14.58 8.76
CA ALA A 137 0.34 13.30 9.39
C ALA A 137 0.97 12.12 8.65
N GLY A 138 1.04 12.18 7.32
CA GLY A 138 1.56 11.06 6.54
C GLY A 138 2.02 11.47 5.15
N PHE A 139 2.99 10.73 4.63
CA PHE A 139 3.41 10.72 3.24
C PHE A 139 2.98 9.40 2.61
N ILE A 140 2.05 9.44 1.66
CA ILE A 140 1.57 8.26 0.92
C ILE A 140 2.17 8.22 -0.47
N PHE A 141 2.58 7.02 -0.90
CA PHE A 141 3.23 6.82 -2.19
C PHE A 141 3.04 5.40 -2.72
N GLU A 142 2.99 5.26 -4.04
CA GLU A 142 3.16 3.98 -4.75
C GLU A 142 4.68 3.74 -4.90
N PRO A 143 5.25 2.66 -4.31
CA PRO A 143 6.69 2.46 -4.36
C PRO A 143 7.16 2.05 -5.76
N LEU A 144 8.18 2.76 -6.28
CA LEU A 144 8.91 2.53 -7.52
C LEU A 144 8.12 2.71 -8.83
N VAL A 145 6.82 2.48 -8.84
CA VAL A 145 5.99 2.55 -10.05
C VAL A 145 4.62 3.12 -9.71
N GLN A 146 4.27 4.24 -10.32
CA GLN A 146 2.92 4.78 -10.30
C GLN A 146 2.10 4.14 -11.43
N GLY A 147 1.14 3.29 -11.06
CA GLY A 147 0.39 2.48 -12.02
C GLY A 147 -0.47 3.30 -12.97
N ALA A 148 -1.36 4.12 -12.44
CA ALA A 148 -2.33 4.92 -13.21
C ALA A 148 -1.68 6.08 -13.98
N ALA A 149 -0.47 6.51 -13.60
CA ALA A 149 0.30 7.52 -14.32
C ALA A 149 1.03 6.96 -15.57
N GLY A 150 0.49 5.97 -16.23
CA GLY A 150 1.11 5.33 -17.40
C GLY A 150 2.36 4.52 -17.05
N MET A 151 2.34 3.84 -15.92
CA MET A 151 3.47 3.07 -15.38
C MET A 151 4.73 3.95 -15.25
N LYS A 152 4.59 5.09 -14.59
CA LYS A 152 5.69 6.03 -14.36
C LYS A 152 6.63 5.48 -13.29
N PHE A 153 7.89 5.22 -13.67
CA PHE A 153 8.90 4.73 -12.74
C PHE A 153 9.60 5.89 -12.05
N HIS A 154 10.01 5.67 -10.81
CA HIS A 154 10.82 6.63 -10.07
C HIS A 154 11.97 5.96 -9.29
N SER A 155 12.88 6.78 -8.80
CA SER A 155 14.13 6.32 -8.21
C SER A 155 13.92 5.73 -6.81
N ALA A 156 14.39 4.50 -6.57
CA ALA A 156 14.42 3.91 -5.22
C ALA A 156 15.26 4.78 -4.26
N LYS A 157 16.47 5.19 -4.68
CA LYS A 157 17.34 6.08 -3.89
C LYS A 157 16.66 7.42 -3.57
N GLY A 158 15.93 7.96 -4.54
CA GLY A 158 15.18 9.20 -4.34
C GLY A 158 14.04 9.01 -3.34
N LEU A 159 13.28 7.91 -3.47
CA LEU A 159 12.20 7.60 -2.53
C LEU A 159 12.75 7.37 -1.10
N ASP A 160 13.86 6.65 -0.94
CA ASP A 160 14.55 6.50 0.35
C ASP A 160 14.90 7.85 1.00
N ALA A 161 15.40 8.80 0.22
CA ALA A 161 15.72 10.14 0.72
C ALA A 161 14.47 10.89 1.20
N LEU A 162 13.34 10.77 0.48
CA LEU A 162 12.06 11.38 0.89
C LEU A 162 11.52 10.73 2.18
N ILE A 163 11.53 9.39 2.27
CA ILE A 163 11.11 8.67 3.47
C ILE A 163 11.98 9.05 4.68
N ALA A 164 13.30 9.06 4.52
CA ALA A 164 14.21 9.47 5.59
C ALA A 164 13.92 10.91 6.06
N LYS A 165 13.63 11.83 5.13
CA LYS A 165 13.27 13.21 5.46
C LYS A 165 11.95 13.29 6.22
N CYS A 166 10.92 12.55 5.79
CA CYS A 166 9.63 12.48 6.48
C CYS A 166 9.79 11.94 7.91
N LYS A 167 10.53 10.85 8.08
CA LYS A 167 10.81 10.26 9.40
C LYS A 167 11.56 11.21 10.34
N ALA A 168 12.53 11.96 9.81
CA ALA A 168 13.26 12.96 10.60
C ALA A 168 12.34 14.10 11.12
N HIS A 169 11.17 14.30 10.51
CA HIS A 169 10.14 15.27 10.92
C HIS A 169 8.94 14.59 11.63
N ASP A 170 9.10 13.35 12.08
CA ASP A 170 8.03 12.59 12.73
C ASP A 170 6.78 12.50 11.85
N VAL A 171 6.92 12.19 10.55
CA VAL A 171 5.80 12.00 9.60
C VAL A 171 5.76 10.55 9.17
N LEU A 172 4.60 9.89 9.33
CA LEU A 172 4.40 8.49 8.98
C LEU A 172 4.48 8.28 7.47
N CYS A 173 5.12 7.20 7.04
CA CYS A 173 5.28 6.82 5.65
C CYS A 173 4.34 5.66 5.31
N ILE A 174 3.45 5.87 4.32
CA ILE A 174 2.40 4.94 3.90
C ILE A 174 2.74 4.43 2.50
N ALA A 175 3.09 3.16 2.37
CA ALA A 175 3.33 2.55 1.07
C ALA A 175 2.04 1.92 0.52
N ASP A 176 1.60 2.39 -0.62
CA ASP A 176 0.52 1.78 -1.39
C ASP A 176 1.09 0.70 -2.31
N GLU A 177 1.07 -0.52 -1.84
CA GLU A 177 1.50 -1.73 -2.56
C GLU A 177 0.33 -2.47 -3.23
N ILE A 178 -0.82 -1.84 -3.41
CA ILE A 178 -2.02 -2.44 -3.99
C ILE A 178 -1.74 -2.94 -5.41
N MET A 179 -0.97 -2.17 -6.20
CA MET A 179 -0.56 -2.56 -7.54
C MET A 179 0.83 -3.24 -7.57
N THR A 180 1.76 -2.78 -6.76
CA THR A 180 3.17 -3.15 -6.83
C THR A 180 3.51 -4.41 -6.04
N GLY A 181 2.68 -4.79 -5.07
CA GLY A 181 2.90 -5.94 -4.20
C GLY A 181 2.75 -7.30 -4.91
N PHE A 182 3.09 -8.35 -4.18
CA PHE A 182 2.94 -9.75 -4.56
C PHE A 182 3.69 -10.13 -5.84
N GLY A 183 4.92 -9.63 -6.00
CA GLY A 183 5.84 -10.07 -7.05
C GLY A 183 5.89 -9.19 -8.30
N LYS A 184 5.05 -8.16 -8.43
CA LYS A 184 4.96 -7.31 -9.63
C LYS A 184 6.26 -6.62 -10.01
N THR A 185 7.08 -6.24 -9.03
CA THR A 185 8.34 -5.52 -9.24
C THR A 185 9.58 -6.40 -9.11
N GLY A 186 9.39 -7.74 -9.06
CA GLY A 186 10.46 -8.73 -8.95
C GLY A 186 10.72 -9.24 -7.53
N THR A 187 10.51 -8.44 -6.52
CA THR A 187 10.47 -8.80 -5.08
C THR A 187 9.04 -9.11 -4.63
N ASN A 188 8.81 -9.64 -3.43
CA ASN A 188 7.43 -9.84 -2.95
C ASN A 188 6.71 -8.50 -2.83
N PHE A 189 7.38 -7.50 -2.28
CA PHE A 189 6.90 -6.12 -2.20
C PHE A 189 7.94 -5.17 -2.80
N ALA A 190 7.49 -4.09 -3.42
CA ALA A 190 8.40 -3.11 -4.03
C ALA A 190 9.26 -2.42 -2.97
N VAL A 191 8.73 -2.22 -1.77
CA VAL A 191 9.45 -1.63 -0.63
C VAL A 191 10.66 -2.45 -0.17
N GLU A 192 10.76 -3.74 -0.51
CA GLU A 192 11.96 -4.55 -0.24
C GLU A 192 13.19 -4.06 -1.02
N GLN A 193 13.00 -3.24 -2.05
CA GLN A 193 14.07 -2.62 -2.83
C GLN A 193 14.50 -1.26 -2.26
N LEU A 194 13.92 -0.85 -1.13
CA LEU A 194 14.23 0.39 -0.41
C LEU A 194 15.08 0.09 0.82
N GLN A 195 15.83 1.10 1.26
CA GLN A 195 16.57 1.06 2.53
C GLN A 195 15.72 1.57 3.71
N GLN A 196 14.71 2.37 3.41
CA GLN A 196 13.81 2.97 4.41
C GLN A 196 12.47 2.24 4.40
N PRO A 197 12.15 1.43 5.43
CA PRO A 197 10.86 0.74 5.49
C PRO A 197 9.71 1.73 5.76
N PRO A 198 8.52 1.51 5.17
CA PRO A 198 7.33 2.31 5.50
C PRO A 198 6.79 1.95 6.89
N ASP A 199 5.98 2.84 7.45
CA ASP A 199 5.32 2.63 8.73
C ASP A 199 3.97 1.91 8.57
N ILE A 200 3.29 2.15 7.45
CA ILE A 200 2.01 1.54 7.06
C ILE A 200 2.11 1.04 5.62
N MET A 201 1.48 -0.11 5.33
CA MET A 201 1.36 -0.63 3.96
C MET A 201 -0.10 -0.97 3.64
N CYS A 202 -0.52 -0.67 2.41
CA CYS A 202 -1.82 -1.03 1.87
C CYS A 202 -1.66 -2.13 0.81
N LEU A 203 -2.41 -3.24 0.96
CA LEU A 203 -2.34 -4.41 0.08
C LEU A 203 -3.74 -4.82 -0.37
N SER A 204 -3.89 -5.19 -1.66
CA SER A 204 -5.13 -5.71 -2.25
C SER A 204 -4.82 -6.47 -3.55
N LYS A 205 -5.73 -6.48 -4.50
CA LYS A 205 -5.59 -7.07 -5.86
C LYS A 205 -5.01 -8.48 -5.84
N ALA A 206 -3.68 -8.61 -6.01
CA ALA A 206 -3.02 -9.92 -6.03
C ALA A 206 -3.06 -10.66 -4.68
N LEU A 207 -3.44 -10.02 -3.59
CA LEU A 207 -3.65 -10.65 -2.29
C LEU A 207 -4.53 -11.90 -2.39
N THR A 208 -5.61 -11.85 -3.17
CA THR A 208 -6.52 -12.98 -3.41
C THR A 208 -6.39 -13.58 -4.81
N ALA A 209 -5.33 -13.24 -5.55
CA ALA A 209 -5.15 -13.60 -6.95
C ALA A 209 -6.38 -13.28 -7.85
N GLY A 210 -7.15 -12.25 -7.49
CA GLY A 210 -8.35 -11.81 -8.22
C GLY A 210 -9.63 -12.60 -7.93
N MET A 211 -9.61 -13.52 -6.96
CA MET A 211 -10.77 -14.37 -6.66
C MET A 211 -11.85 -13.67 -5.84
N PHE A 212 -11.46 -12.84 -4.87
CA PHE A 212 -12.38 -12.16 -3.96
C PHE A 212 -11.93 -10.73 -3.66
N PRO A 213 -12.88 -9.82 -3.40
CA PRO A 213 -12.57 -8.52 -2.82
C PRO A 213 -12.05 -8.74 -1.38
N LEU A 214 -10.80 -8.35 -1.17
CA LEU A 214 -10.14 -8.31 0.14
C LEU A 214 -8.98 -7.35 0.06
N SER A 215 -8.75 -6.62 1.11
CA SER A 215 -7.55 -5.83 1.30
C SER A 215 -7.13 -5.80 2.76
N ILE A 216 -5.90 -5.39 2.98
CA ILE A 216 -5.39 -5.18 4.33
C ILE A 216 -4.60 -3.88 4.39
N THR A 217 -4.57 -3.32 5.60
CA THR A 217 -3.64 -2.29 5.99
C THR A 217 -2.74 -2.88 7.08
N SER A 218 -1.43 -2.95 6.84
CA SER A 218 -0.48 -3.37 7.87
C SER A 218 0.21 -2.18 8.49
N CYS A 219 0.66 -2.32 9.72
CA CYS A 219 1.40 -1.28 10.42
C CYS A 219 2.45 -1.84 11.37
N THR A 220 3.32 -0.94 11.84
CA THR A 220 4.31 -1.24 12.89
C THR A 220 3.64 -1.46 14.24
N GLN A 221 4.37 -2.14 15.15
CA GLN A 221 3.94 -2.28 16.55
C GLN A 221 3.74 -0.93 17.22
N GLU A 222 4.62 0.04 16.97
CA GLU A 222 4.52 1.39 17.54
C GLU A 222 3.20 2.08 17.19
N ILE A 223 2.76 1.96 15.93
CA ILE A 223 1.46 2.52 15.51
C ILE A 223 0.34 1.82 16.26
N PHE A 224 0.34 0.50 16.30
CA PHE A 224 -0.68 -0.28 17.02
C PHE A 224 -0.74 0.12 18.50
N ASP A 225 0.39 0.27 19.17
CA ASP A 225 0.45 0.67 20.59
C ASP A 225 -0.12 2.06 20.83
N GLY A 226 -0.08 2.94 19.84
CA GLY A 226 -0.71 4.26 19.87
C GLY A 226 -2.24 4.26 20.00
N PHE A 227 -2.88 3.09 19.76
CA PHE A 227 -4.32 2.88 19.91
C PHE A 227 -4.69 2.08 21.17
N LEU A 228 -3.71 1.51 21.86
CA LEU A 228 -3.95 0.78 23.11
C LEU A 228 -4.17 1.77 24.27
N SER A 229 -5.36 1.73 24.85
CA SER A 229 -5.72 2.62 25.97
C SER A 229 -6.91 2.09 26.74
N HIS A 230 -7.02 2.46 28.01
CA HIS A 230 -8.25 2.31 28.79
C HIS A 230 -9.35 3.31 28.36
N GLN A 231 -8.99 4.34 27.59
CA GLN A 231 -9.93 5.29 27.03
C GLN A 231 -10.48 4.76 25.71
N VAL A 232 -11.78 4.42 25.68
CA VAL A 232 -12.46 3.83 24.51
C VAL A 232 -12.29 4.68 23.24
N ASN A 233 -12.35 6.00 23.36
CA ASN A 233 -12.22 6.93 22.24
C ASN A 233 -10.84 6.93 21.56
N LYS A 234 -9.82 6.30 22.15
CA LYS A 234 -8.51 6.10 21.52
C LYS A 234 -8.45 4.85 20.64
N GLY A 235 -9.43 3.95 20.73
CA GLY A 235 -9.52 2.80 19.85
C GLY A 235 -9.76 3.19 18.39
N PHE A 236 -9.33 2.34 17.46
CA PHE A 236 -9.56 2.54 16.03
C PHE A 236 -10.91 1.98 15.62
N PHE A 237 -11.94 2.83 15.64
CA PHE A 237 -13.31 2.47 15.27
C PHE A 237 -13.51 2.66 13.76
N HIS A 238 -13.08 1.66 13.00
CA HIS A 238 -13.26 1.57 11.56
C HIS A 238 -13.49 0.13 11.18
N ALA A 239 -14.63 -0.18 10.62
CA ALA A 239 -14.97 -1.52 10.17
C ALA A 239 -16.15 -1.46 9.20
N HIS A 240 -16.40 -2.54 8.51
CA HIS A 240 -17.63 -2.79 7.75
C HIS A 240 -18.06 -4.26 7.92
N THR A 241 -19.26 -4.57 7.50
CA THR A 241 -19.89 -5.89 7.68
C THR A 241 -19.01 -7.05 7.20
N TYR A 242 -18.28 -6.86 6.09
CA TYR A 242 -17.48 -7.91 5.46
C TYR A 242 -15.97 -7.85 5.78
N SER A 243 -15.58 -7.09 6.81
CA SER A 243 -14.18 -7.11 7.28
C SER A 243 -13.72 -8.53 7.57
N ALA A 244 -12.56 -8.91 7.07
CA ALA A 244 -11.98 -10.25 7.20
C ALA A 244 -12.92 -11.39 6.75
N HIS A 245 -13.63 -11.21 5.63
CA HIS A 245 -14.55 -12.23 5.09
C HIS A 245 -13.85 -13.61 5.00
N PRO A 246 -14.41 -14.67 5.64
CA PRO A 246 -13.71 -15.96 5.79
C PRO A 246 -13.26 -16.59 4.46
N VAL A 247 -14.12 -16.52 3.42
CA VAL A 247 -13.81 -17.07 2.08
C VAL A 247 -12.72 -16.23 1.41
N GLY A 248 -12.76 -14.90 1.56
CA GLY A 248 -11.70 -14.01 1.08
C GLY A 248 -10.35 -14.31 1.76
N CYS A 249 -10.36 -14.55 3.08
CA CYS A 249 -9.17 -14.96 3.82
C CYS A 249 -8.62 -16.30 3.33
N ALA A 250 -9.47 -17.28 3.08
CA ALA A 250 -9.05 -18.58 2.52
C ALA A 250 -8.44 -18.45 1.12
N ALA A 251 -9.03 -17.61 0.27
CA ALA A 251 -8.47 -17.31 -1.05
C ALA A 251 -7.08 -16.64 -0.94
N ALA A 252 -6.92 -15.70 -0.02
CA ALA A 252 -5.64 -15.03 0.21
C ALA A 252 -4.56 -15.98 0.77
N ILE A 253 -4.92 -16.90 1.67
CA ILE A 253 -4.02 -17.94 2.16
C ILE A 253 -3.48 -18.78 0.99
N ALA A 254 -4.38 -19.31 0.15
CA ALA A 254 -4.00 -20.09 -1.03
C ALA A 254 -3.14 -19.28 -2.01
N SER A 255 -3.45 -18.00 -2.21
CA SER A 255 -2.65 -17.10 -3.06
C SER A 255 -1.23 -16.92 -2.52
N ILE A 256 -1.07 -16.70 -1.20
CA ILE A 256 0.24 -16.53 -0.57
C ILE A 256 1.06 -17.84 -0.66
N GLU A 257 0.45 -18.98 -0.42
CA GLU A 257 1.11 -20.29 -0.53
C GLU A 257 1.65 -20.54 -1.95
N LEU A 258 0.85 -20.21 -2.97
CA LEU A 258 1.31 -20.27 -4.35
C LEU A 258 2.45 -19.28 -4.62
N LEU A 259 2.30 -18.02 -4.23
CA LEU A 259 3.27 -16.95 -4.45
C LEU A 259 4.65 -17.30 -3.87
N THR A 260 4.67 -17.93 -2.70
CA THR A 260 5.90 -18.30 -1.98
C THR A 260 6.45 -19.69 -2.36
N SER A 261 5.75 -20.44 -3.23
CA SER A 261 6.19 -21.74 -3.67
C SER A 261 7.48 -21.64 -4.53
N PRO A 262 8.41 -22.62 -4.43
CA PRO A 262 9.64 -22.62 -5.22
C PRO A 262 9.39 -22.54 -6.73
N GLU A 263 8.31 -23.16 -7.21
CA GLU A 263 7.93 -23.17 -8.62
C GLU A 263 7.57 -21.75 -9.09
N ILE A 264 6.69 -21.05 -8.38
CA ILE A 264 6.27 -19.68 -8.75
C ILE A 264 7.42 -18.69 -8.62
N LEU A 265 8.29 -18.84 -7.62
CA LEU A 265 9.50 -18.02 -7.49
C LEU A 265 10.43 -18.20 -8.70
N LYS A 266 10.60 -19.45 -9.19
CA LYS A 266 11.37 -19.75 -10.40
C LYS A 266 10.73 -19.13 -11.65
N GLN A 267 9.40 -19.28 -11.81
CA GLN A 267 8.65 -18.69 -12.93
C GLN A 267 8.74 -17.16 -12.94
N ARG A 268 8.61 -16.52 -11.79
CA ARG A 268 8.77 -15.06 -11.64
C ARG A 268 10.16 -14.60 -12.08
N GLY A 269 11.21 -15.31 -11.67
CA GLY A 269 12.58 -15.04 -12.12
C GLY A 269 12.77 -15.22 -13.63
N TYR A 270 12.12 -16.22 -14.23
CA TYR A 270 12.12 -16.40 -15.69
C TYR A 270 11.41 -15.25 -16.41
N ILE A 271 10.23 -14.84 -15.95
CA ILE A 271 9.46 -13.73 -16.53
C ILE A 271 10.30 -12.43 -16.50
N ALA A 272 10.92 -12.12 -15.37
CA ALA A 272 11.76 -10.92 -15.24
C ALA A 272 12.93 -10.93 -16.24
N LYS A 273 13.61 -12.08 -16.42
CA LYS A 273 14.69 -12.24 -17.41
C LYS A 273 14.16 -12.10 -18.84
N ALA A 274 13.02 -12.71 -19.15
CA ALA A 274 12.39 -12.62 -20.47
C ALA A 274 12.00 -11.18 -20.83
N HIS A 275 11.45 -10.42 -19.87
CA HIS A 275 11.12 -9.02 -20.06
C HIS A 275 12.37 -8.16 -20.31
N LEU A 276 13.48 -8.40 -19.59
CA LEU A 276 14.74 -7.69 -19.82
C LEU A 276 15.32 -7.99 -21.20
N ALA A 277 15.29 -9.25 -21.63
CA ALA A 277 15.74 -9.65 -22.96
C ALA A 277 14.86 -9.03 -24.07
N PHE A 278 13.55 -9.02 -23.89
CA PHE A 278 12.62 -8.38 -24.82
C PHE A 278 12.85 -6.88 -24.89
N ARG A 279 13.02 -6.21 -23.74
CA ARG A 279 13.35 -4.80 -23.68
C ARG A 279 14.60 -4.48 -24.49
N ALA A 280 15.69 -5.21 -24.29
CA ALA A 280 16.96 -5.02 -25.01
C ALA A 280 16.77 -5.14 -26.53
N LYS A 281 15.88 -6.06 -26.97
CA LYS A 281 15.56 -6.26 -28.39
C LYS A 281 14.73 -5.12 -28.99
N ILE A 282 13.69 -4.66 -28.24
CA ILE A 282 12.70 -3.73 -28.80
C ILE A 282 13.11 -2.25 -28.67
N GLN A 283 13.97 -1.90 -27.71
CA GLN A 283 14.34 -0.51 -27.43
C GLN A 283 15.01 0.22 -28.62
N GLN A 284 15.56 -0.54 -29.59
CA GLN A 284 16.19 0.03 -30.78
C GLN A 284 15.23 0.13 -31.97
N HIS A 285 13.99 -0.34 -31.83
CA HIS A 285 13.03 -0.30 -32.92
C HIS A 285 12.55 1.15 -33.19
N PRO A 286 12.55 1.63 -34.44
CA PRO A 286 12.26 3.05 -34.75
C PRO A 286 10.87 3.54 -34.31
N ALA A 287 9.90 2.66 -34.22
CA ALA A 287 8.56 2.99 -33.71
C ALA A 287 8.46 3.03 -32.16
N VAL A 288 9.52 2.70 -31.43
CA VAL A 288 9.53 2.67 -29.96
C VAL A 288 10.22 3.92 -29.42
N LYS A 289 9.45 4.82 -28.86
CA LYS A 289 9.98 6.04 -28.23
C LYS A 289 10.64 5.76 -26.88
N GLN A 290 10.06 4.90 -26.09
CA GLN A 290 10.56 4.53 -24.75
C GLN A 290 10.07 3.15 -24.35
N VAL A 291 10.92 2.35 -23.72
CA VAL A 291 10.56 1.08 -23.11
C VAL A 291 11.13 1.00 -21.69
N ARG A 292 10.30 0.61 -20.75
CA ARG A 292 10.66 0.43 -19.33
C ARG A 292 10.30 -1.00 -18.91
N CYS A 293 11.05 -1.53 -17.93
CA CYS A 293 10.80 -2.85 -17.36
C CYS A 293 11.17 -2.83 -15.87
N LYS A 294 10.33 -3.43 -15.07
CA LYS A 294 10.53 -3.61 -13.62
C LYS A 294 9.81 -4.91 -13.19
N GLY A 295 10.59 -5.93 -12.84
CA GLY A 295 10.07 -7.27 -12.54
C GLY A 295 9.85 -8.14 -13.77
#